data_697651838436cd6ae1ed6cc2c7346f52
#
_entry.id   697651838436cd6ae1ed6cc2c7346f52
#
_cell.length_a   1.000
_cell.length_b   1.000
_cell.length_c   1.000
_cell.angle_alpha   90.00
_cell.angle_beta   90.00
_cell.angle_gamma   90.00
#
_symmetry.space_group_name_H-M   'P 1'
#
loop_
_entity.id
_entity.type
_entity.pdbx_description
1 polymer ?
#
loop_
_entity_poly.entity_id
_entity_poly.type
_entity_poly.pdbx_seq_one_letter_code
_entity_poly.pdbx_strand_id
1 'polypeptide(L)'
;MTTKEKAGPQLPYPRSVRTTLKGTARMLLLCLAVVISLLIILPDDTVRLQYPTLQAARADHLFEKGWLPDVLPPSSTDIRLANNLDLNNAAGEFHFDPREYTALLDKTAPYHPGTSGGAGDDWFAKTDEPDMRVVESNGGRWLFLCMPDKGVCSFEMATVSRDAAAQ
;
A
#
# COMPACT_ATOMS: atom_id res chain seq x y z
N MET A 1 50.82 68.02 -29.21
CA MET A 1 51.20 66.58 -29.12
C MET A 1 49.96 65.82 -28.62
N THR A 2 49.25 65.20 -29.57
CA THR A 2 47.98 64.53 -29.30
C THR A 2 48.31 63.02 -29.39
N THR A 3 48.29 62.35 -28.25
CA THR A 3 48.53 60.90 -28.14
C THR A 3 47.22 60.17 -28.53
N LYS A 4 47.26 59.46 -29.64
CA LYS A 4 46.20 58.65 -30.18
C LYS A 4 46.20 57.30 -29.42
N GLU A 5 45.19 57.11 -28.57
CA GLU A 5 44.99 55.84 -27.84
C GLU A 5 44.53 54.76 -28.79
N LYS A 6 45.28 53.69 -28.84
CA LYS A 6 45.10 52.54 -29.74
C LYS A 6 44.10 51.58 -29.08
N ALA A 7 42.87 51.54 -29.61
CA ALA A 7 41.88 50.56 -29.18
C ALA A 7 42.37 49.11 -29.40
N GLY A 8 42.46 48.34 -28.36
CA GLY A 8 42.82 46.91 -28.43
C GLY A 8 41.77 46.05 -29.11
N PRO A 9 42.14 44.87 -29.63
CA PRO A 9 41.20 43.98 -30.35
C PRO A 9 40.09 43.47 -29.44
N GLN A 10 38.89 43.76 -29.79
CA GLN A 10 37.68 43.20 -29.13
C GLN A 10 37.55 41.74 -29.53
N LEU A 11 37.75 40.84 -28.62
CA LEU A 11 37.48 39.40 -28.78
C LEU A 11 35.97 39.18 -29.01
N PRO A 12 35.58 38.45 -30.07
CA PRO A 12 34.17 38.17 -30.31
C PRO A 12 33.65 37.20 -29.24
N TYR A 13 32.72 37.67 -28.43
CA TYR A 13 32.00 36.83 -27.47
C TYR A 13 31.20 35.74 -28.23
N PRO A 14 31.34 34.47 -27.88
CA PRO A 14 30.64 33.37 -28.58
C PRO A 14 29.14 33.45 -28.28
N ARG A 15 28.33 33.87 -29.25
CA ARG A 15 26.88 33.90 -29.23
C ARG A 15 26.22 32.50 -29.11
N SER A 16 27.01 31.42 -29.09
CA SER A 16 26.58 30.04 -29.21
C SER A 16 26.05 29.41 -27.89
N VAL A 17 26.44 29.95 -26.72
CA VAL A 17 26.10 29.32 -25.42
C VAL A 17 24.61 29.44 -25.03
N ARG A 18 23.93 30.49 -25.47
CA ARG A 18 22.49 30.69 -25.10
C ARG A 18 21.51 29.79 -25.84
N THR A 19 21.88 29.33 -27.05
CA THR A 19 21.01 28.45 -27.86
C THR A 19 21.09 27.00 -27.43
N THR A 20 22.27 26.53 -27.01
CA THR A 20 22.47 25.17 -26.47
C THR A 20 21.78 25.00 -25.13
N LEU A 21 21.80 26.00 -24.25
CA LEU A 21 21.15 25.94 -22.94
C LEU A 21 19.61 25.83 -23.04
N LYS A 22 19.00 26.48 -24.03
CA LYS A 22 17.55 26.36 -24.30
C LYS A 22 17.18 24.99 -24.89
N GLY A 23 18.07 24.39 -25.69
CA GLY A 23 17.87 23.05 -26.24
C GLY A 23 17.93 21.94 -25.15
N THR A 24 18.93 22.02 -24.29
CA THR A 24 19.08 21.06 -23.17
C THR A 24 17.94 21.17 -22.16
N ALA A 25 17.47 22.38 -21.83
CA ALA A 25 16.34 22.58 -20.93
C ALA A 25 15.03 21.98 -21.49
N ARG A 26 14.77 22.14 -22.80
CA ARG A 26 13.61 21.53 -23.46
C ARG A 26 13.68 20.01 -23.49
N MET A 27 14.85 19.44 -23.72
CA MET A 27 15.05 18.01 -23.73
C MET A 27 14.86 17.42 -22.33
N LEU A 28 15.34 18.06 -21.27
CA LEU A 28 15.12 17.68 -19.89
C LEU A 28 13.63 17.71 -19.51
N LEU A 29 12.91 18.74 -19.93
CA LEU A 29 11.44 18.84 -19.69
C LEU A 29 10.68 17.74 -20.43
N LEU A 30 11.06 17.38 -21.65
CA LEU A 30 10.46 16.27 -22.38
C LEU A 30 10.75 14.93 -21.72
N CYS A 31 11.98 14.68 -21.30
CA CYS A 31 12.34 13.48 -20.55
C CYS A 31 11.56 13.38 -19.23
N LEU A 32 11.45 14.48 -18.50
CA LEU A 32 10.66 14.54 -17.26
C LEU A 32 9.16 14.27 -17.52
N ALA A 33 8.60 14.84 -18.57
CA ALA A 33 7.21 14.60 -18.95
C ALA A 33 6.96 13.14 -19.34
N VAL A 34 7.90 12.51 -20.06
CA VAL A 34 7.83 11.07 -20.39
C VAL A 34 7.90 10.21 -19.14
N VAL A 35 8.83 10.50 -18.22
CA VAL A 35 8.95 9.77 -16.94
C VAL A 35 7.68 9.90 -16.11
N ILE A 36 7.13 11.11 -15.98
CA ILE A 36 5.88 11.34 -15.27
C ILE A 36 4.72 10.58 -15.94
N SER A 37 4.63 10.59 -17.27
CA SER A 37 3.62 9.84 -18.01
C SER A 37 3.74 8.34 -17.80
N LEU A 38 4.95 7.79 -17.79
CA LEU A 38 5.20 6.39 -17.48
C LEU A 38 4.78 6.04 -16.07
N LEU A 39 5.06 6.88 -15.07
CA LEU A 39 4.66 6.64 -13.68
C LEU A 39 3.13 6.69 -13.49
N ILE A 40 2.41 7.46 -14.30
CA ILE A 40 0.94 7.53 -14.26
C ILE A 40 0.30 6.32 -14.97
N ILE A 41 0.96 5.76 -15.98
CA ILE A 41 0.45 4.65 -16.80
C ILE A 41 0.81 3.29 -16.20
N LEU A 42 1.76 3.22 -15.23
CA LEU A 42 2.08 1.96 -14.57
C LEU A 42 0.80 1.37 -13.95
N PRO A 43 0.41 0.15 -14.32
CA PRO A 43 -0.78 -0.48 -13.75
C PRO A 43 -0.59 -0.65 -12.25
N ASP A 44 -1.62 -0.32 -11.50
CA ASP A 44 -1.73 -0.71 -10.09
C ASP A 44 -2.06 -2.21 -10.05
N ASP A 45 -1.12 -3.05 -9.66
CA ASP A 45 -1.29 -4.52 -9.56
C ASP A 45 -2.21 -4.92 -8.39
N THR A 46 -3.03 -3.98 -7.94
CA THR A 46 -4.02 -4.21 -6.90
C THR A 46 -5.32 -4.77 -7.50
N VAL A 47 -5.62 -6.01 -7.18
CA VAL A 47 -6.89 -6.66 -7.50
C VAL A 47 -7.92 -6.28 -6.44
N ARG A 48 -9.01 -5.63 -6.86
CA ARG A 48 -10.14 -5.25 -5.99
C ARG A 48 -11.32 -6.16 -6.26
N LEU A 49 -11.82 -6.81 -5.20
CA LEU A 49 -12.93 -7.76 -5.27
C LEU A 49 -13.99 -7.40 -4.24
N GLN A 50 -15.24 -7.76 -4.54
CA GLN A 50 -16.36 -7.60 -3.62
C GLN A 50 -17.27 -8.82 -3.72
N TYR A 51 -17.65 -9.36 -2.57
CA TYR A 51 -18.52 -10.53 -2.46
C TYR A 51 -19.70 -10.23 -1.56
N PRO A 52 -20.92 -10.55 -2.00
CA PRO A 52 -22.13 -10.31 -1.20
C PRO A 52 -22.18 -11.19 0.05
N THR A 53 -21.57 -12.38 0.01
CA THR A 53 -21.60 -13.36 1.11
C THR A 53 -20.29 -14.12 1.23
N LEU A 54 -20.04 -14.72 2.41
CA LEU A 54 -18.93 -15.63 2.65
C LEU A 54 -18.94 -16.83 1.69
N GLN A 55 -20.15 -17.35 1.38
CA GLN A 55 -20.27 -18.47 0.45
C GLN A 55 -19.81 -18.11 -0.96
N ALA A 56 -20.12 -16.90 -1.44
CA ALA A 56 -19.64 -16.42 -2.74
C ALA A 56 -18.11 -16.29 -2.78
N ALA A 57 -17.50 -15.79 -1.69
CA ALA A 57 -16.05 -15.72 -1.56
C ALA A 57 -15.39 -17.11 -1.54
N ARG A 58 -16.03 -18.10 -0.90
CA ARG A 58 -15.58 -19.51 -0.92
C ARG A 58 -15.69 -20.13 -2.29
N ALA A 59 -16.77 -19.89 -3.01
CA ALA A 59 -16.96 -20.41 -4.36
C ALA A 59 -15.88 -19.91 -5.34
N ASP A 60 -15.31 -18.74 -5.09
CA ASP A 60 -14.19 -18.17 -5.87
C ASP A 60 -12.80 -18.56 -5.32
N HIS A 61 -12.75 -19.50 -4.40
CA HIS A 61 -11.50 -20.06 -3.85
C HIS A 61 -10.56 -19.06 -3.20
N LEU A 62 -11.08 -17.98 -2.60
CA LEU A 62 -10.23 -16.93 -1.99
C LEU A 62 -9.41 -17.44 -0.81
N PHE A 63 -9.95 -18.40 -0.06
CA PHE A 63 -9.29 -19.00 1.10
C PHE A 63 -8.14 -19.91 0.69
N GLU A 64 -8.34 -20.71 -0.36
CA GLU A 64 -7.33 -21.60 -0.94
C GLU A 64 -6.22 -20.81 -1.64
N LYS A 65 -6.56 -19.67 -2.23
CA LYS A 65 -5.59 -18.72 -2.81
C LYS A 65 -4.78 -17.98 -1.73
N GLY A 66 -5.18 -18.06 -0.46
CA GLY A 66 -4.55 -17.32 0.62
C GLY A 66 -4.86 -15.82 0.61
N TRP A 67 -5.89 -15.38 -0.13
CA TRP A 67 -6.27 -13.98 -0.25
C TRP A 67 -7.21 -13.52 0.87
N LEU A 68 -7.76 -14.47 1.61
CA LEU A 68 -8.63 -14.24 2.74
C LEU A 68 -8.39 -15.34 3.80
N PRO A 69 -8.25 -15.01 5.09
CA PRO A 69 -8.05 -16.01 6.13
C PRO A 69 -9.39 -16.67 6.51
N ASP A 70 -9.35 -17.97 6.84
CA ASP A 70 -10.56 -18.75 7.21
C ASP A 70 -10.99 -18.51 8.67
N VAL A 71 -11.15 -17.24 9.03
CA VAL A 71 -11.58 -16.84 10.38
C VAL A 71 -12.88 -16.05 10.39
N LEU A 72 -13.36 -15.64 9.21
CA LEU A 72 -14.56 -14.82 9.10
C LEU A 72 -15.77 -15.54 9.67
N PRO A 73 -16.66 -14.83 10.40
CA PRO A 73 -17.94 -15.38 10.87
C PRO A 73 -18.80 -15.89 9.72
N PRO A 74 -19.61 -16.95 9.93
CA PRO A 74 -20.50 -17.49 8.90
C PRO A 74 -21.48 -16.48 8.30
N SER A 75 -21.93 -15.50 9.09
CA SER A 75 -22.82 -14.41 8.66
C SER A 75 -22.14 -13.32 7.84
N SER A 76 -20.85 -13.45 7.54
CA SER A 76 -20.09 -12.40 6.83
C SER A 76 -20.69 -12.07 5.48
N THR A 77 -20.91 -10.77 5.25
CA THR A 77 -21.49 -10.18 4.05
C THR A 77 -20.73 -8.94 3.63
N ASP A 78 -20.99 -8.43 2.42
CA ASP A 78 -20.35 -7.24 1.84
C ASP A 78 -18.82 -7.26 2.01
N ILE A 79 -18.22 -8.40 1.70
CA ILE A 79 -16.79 -8.63 1.86
C ILE A 79 -16.09 -7.90 0.74
N ARG A 80 -15.32 -6.87 1.08
CA ARG A 80 -14.49 -6.10 0.15
C ARG A 80 -13.04 -6.38 0.44
N LEU A 81 -12.27 -6.59 -0.62
CA LEU A 81 -10.85 -6.81 -0.47
C LEU A 81 -10.08 -6.17 -1.61
N ALA A 82 -8.92 -5.62 -1.29
CA ALA A 82 -7.89 -5.16 -2.20
C ALA A 82 -6.62 -5.96 -1.92
N ASN A 83 -6.14 -6.67 -2.91
CA ASN A 83 -4.95 -7.51 -2.82
C ASN A 83 -3.89 -7.01 -3.81
N ASN A 84 -2.73 -6.61 -3.32
CA ASN A 84 -1.60 -6.22 -4.13
C ASN A 84 -0.65 -7.42 -4.23
N LEU A 85 -0.57 -7.99 -5.44
CA LEU A 85 0.18 -9.23 -5.68
C LEU A 85 1.70 -9.03 -5.61
N ASP A 86 2.18 -7.86 -6.01
CA ASP A 86 3.61 -7.53 -6.00
C ASP A 86 4.14 -7.33 -4.58
N LEU A 87 3.34 -6.68 -3.74
CA LEU A 87 3.69 -6.39 -2.36
C LEU A 87 3.31 -7.53 -1.41
N ASN A 88 2.56 -8.53 -1.91
CA ASN A 88 2.00 -9.62 -1.12
C ASN A 88 1.30 -9.10 0.15
N ASN A 89 0.45 -8.09 -0.02
CA ASN A 89 -0.38 -7.55 1.03
C ASN A 89 -1.85 -7.53 0.60
N ALA A 90 -2.74 -7.56 1.58
CA ALA A 90 -4.17 -7.47 1.36
C ALA A 90 -4.79 -6.59 2.44
N ALA A 91 -5.81 -5.83 2.07
CA ALA A 91 -6.62 -5.06 3.01
C ALA A 91 -8.09 -5.12 2.60
N GLY A 92 -8.98 -4.96 3.57
CA GLY A 92 -10.40 -4.99 3.27
C GLY A 92 -11.29 -4.78 4.49
N GLU A 93 -12.57 -5.03 4.26
CA GLU A 93 -13.59 -4.99 5.32
C GLU A 93 -14.69 -6.00 5.04
N PHE A 94 -15.43 -6.36 6.07
CA PHE A 94 -16.62 -7.17 5.96
C PHE A 94 -17.63 -6.81 7.05
N HIS A 95 -18.90 -7.07 6.78
CA HIS A 95 -19.99 -6.97 7.75
C HIS A 95 -20.35 -8.35 8.29
N PHE A 96 -20.84 -8.43 9.52
CA PHE A 96 -21.23 -9.69 10.15
C PHE A 96 -22.35 -9.46 11.20
N ASP A 97 -23.04 -10.51 11.60
CA ASP A 97 -23.99 -10.43 12.71
C ASP A 97 -23.21 -10.28 14.04
N PRO A 98 -23.43 -9.21 14.83
CA PRO A 98 -22.75 -9.00 16.11
C PRO A 98 -22.80 -10.21 17.06
N ARG A 99 -23.82 -11.03 16.98
CA ARG A 99 -23.98 -12.25 17.79
C ARG A 99 -22.95 -13.33 17.46
N GLU A 100 -22.37 -13.28 16.26
CA GLU A 100 -21.35 -14.23 15.81
C GLU A 100 -19.91 -13.72 16.01
N TYR A 101 -19.72 -12.60 16.70
CA TYR A 101 -18.38 -12.06 16.94
C TYR A 101 -17.48 -13.05 17.70
N THR A 102 -18.06 -13.86 18.60
CA THR A 102 -17.34 -14.93 19.30
C THR A 102 -16.68 -15.93 18.37
N ALA A 103 -17.27 -16.21 17.20
CA ALA A 103 -16.68 -17.11 16.21
C ALA A 103 -15.36 -16.57 15.62
N LEU A 104 -15.20 -15.24 15.56
CA LEU A 104 -13.94 -14.62 15.19
C LEU A 104 -12.94 -14.62 16.36
N LEU A 105 -13.42 -14.35 17.59
CA LEU A 105 -12.58 -14.37 18.78
C LEU A 105 -11.94 -15.73 19.02
N ASP A 106 -12.67 -16.82 18.78
CA ASP A 106 -12.20 -18.20 18.98
C ASP A 106 -11.04 -18.58 18.03
N LYS A 107 -10.97 -17.89 16.89
CA LYS A 107 -9.96 -18.17 15.85
C LYS A 107 -8.80 -17.16 15.82
N THR A 108 -8.87 -16.12 16.61
CA THR A 108 -7.90 -15.03 16.62
C THR A 108 -7.37 -14.75 18.02
N ALA A 109 -6.16 -14.21 18.13
CA ALA A 109 -5.60 -13.75 19.40
C ALA A 109 -5.77 -12.24 19.57
N PRO A 110 -5.81 -11.71 20.80
CA PRO A 110 -5.70 -10.26 21.02
C PRO A 110 -4.38 -9.74 20.46
N TYR A 111 -4.44 -8.58 19.81
CA TYR A 111 -3.24 -7.92 19.32
C TYR A 111 -2.88 -6.74 20.25
N HIS A 112 -1.60 -6.64 20.58
CA HIS A 112 -1.05 -5.54 21.38
C HIS A 112 0.00 -4.81 20.54
N PRO A 113 -0.21 -3.54 20.16
CA PRO A 113 0.77 -2.75 19.43
C PRO A 113 2.14 -2.73 20.14
N GLY A 114 3.23 -2.83 19.36
CA GLY A 114 4.59 -2.77 19.88
C GLY A 114 5.19 -4.09 20.36
N THR A 115 4.46 -5.21 20.33
CA THR A 115 5.00 -6.53 20.71
C THR A 115 5.59 -7.32 19.55
N SER A 116 5.35 -6.93 18.32
CA SER A 116 5.62 -7.75 17.13
C SER A 116 6.59 -7.14 16.11
N GLY A 117 6.95 -5.86 16.18
CA GLY A 117 7.96 -5.22 15.32
C GLY A 117 7.72 -5.33 13.80
N GLY A 118 6.49 -5.48 13.34
CA GLY A 118 6.15 -5.65 11.94
C GLY A 118 5.67 -4.35 11.24
N ALA A 119 5.74 -4.33 9.90
CA ALA A 119 5.36 -3.17 9.08
C ALA A 119 3.88 -2.71 9.23
N GLY A 120 3.00 -3.57 9.77
CA GLY A 120 1.62 -3.24 10.09
C GLY A 120 1.44 -2.49 11.43
N ASP A 121 2.46 -2.48 12.29
CA ASP A 121 2.38 -1.89 13.64
C ASP A 121 2.15 -0.37 13.58
N ASP A 122 2.66 0.33 12.56
CA ASP A 122 2.55 1.79 12.43
C ASP A 122 1.12 2.25 12.09
N TRP A 123 0.35 1.45 11.38
CA TRP A 123 -1.02 1.81 10.99
C TRP A 123 -1.99 1.63 12.15
N PHE A 124 -1.84 0.52 12.90
CA PHE A 124 -2.66 0.20 14.06
C PHE A 124 -2.21 0.91 15.35
N ALA A 125 -0.93 1.31 15.45
CA ALA A 125 -0.40 2.01 16.63
C ALA A 125 -1.09 3.35 16.94
N LYS A 126 -1.92 3.86 16.02
CA LYS A 126 -2.65 5.12 16.17
C LYS A 126 -4.08 4.95 16.71
N THR A 127 -4.54 3.73 16.91
CA THR A 127 -5.90 3.44 17.36
C THR A 127 -5.87 2.83 18.76
N ASP A 128 -6.36 3.56 19.75
CA ASP A 128 -6.63 3.06 21.12
C ASP A 128 -7.89 2.15 21.16
N GLU A 129 -8.20 1.50 20.04
CA GLU A 129 -9.40 0.66 19.92
C GLU A 129 -9.17 -0.69 20.61
N PRO A 130 -10.02 -1.11 21.55
CA PRO A 130 -9.77 -2.27 22.41
C PRO A 130 -9.91 -3.62 21.71
N ASP A 131 -10.48 -3.70 20.52
CA ASP A 131 -10.82 -4.95 19.84
C ASP A 131 -9.93 -5.24 18.62
N MET A 132 -8.63 -5.06 18.77
CA MET A 132 -7.65 -5.49 17.77
C MET A 132 -7.31 -6.98 17.93
N ARG A 133 -7.39 -7.70 16.81
CA ARG A 133 -7.18 -9.16 16.78
C ARG A 133 -6.13 -9.52 15.73
N VAL A 134 -5.45 -10.63 15.96
CA VAL A 134 -4.42 -11.13 15.05
C VAL A 134 -4.57 -12.63 14.83
N VAL A 135 -4.25 -13.07 13.61
CA VAL A 135 -4.06 -14.49 13.29
C VAL A 135 -2.93 -14.65 12.27
N GLU A 136 -2.16 -15.69 12.39
CA GLU A 136 -1.19 -16.11 11.37
C GLU A 136 -1.82 -17.18 10.50
N SER A 137 -1.92 -16.92 9.22
CA SER A 137 -2.51 -17.85 8.24
C SER A 137 -1.84 -17.68 6.89
N ASN A 138 -1.59 -18.78 6.18
CA ASN A 138 -1.04 -18.81 4.83
C ASN A 138 0.29 -18.04 4.67
N GLY A 139 1.13 -18.01 5.71
CA GLY A 139 2.43 -17.32 5.69
C GLY A 139 2.34 -15.79 5.84
N GLY A 140 1.14 -15.25 6.10
CA GLY A 140 0.88 -13.85 6.41
C GLY A 140 0.33 -13.67 7.81
N ARG A 141 0.53 -12.48 8.36
CA ARG A 141 -0.10 -12.03 9.59
C ARG A 141 -1.30 -11.17 9.22
N TRP A 142 -2.48 -11.56 9.68
CA TRP A 142 -3.72 -10.85 9.48
C TRP A 142 -4.10 -10.11 10.74
N LEU A 143 -4.28 -8.81 10.60
CA LEU A 143 -4.72 -7.92 11.68
C LEU A 143 -6.16 -7.52 11.40
N PHE A 144 -7.00 -7.56 12.45
CA PHE A 144 -8.41 -7.18 12.38
C PHE A 144 -8.68 -6.06 13.36
N LEU A 145 -9.39 -5.06 12.90
CA LEU A 145 -9.96 -3.99 13.72
C LEU A 145 -11.49 -4.11 13.63
N CYS A 146 -12.09 -4.58 14.71
CA CYS A 146 -13.53 -4.86 14.73
C CYS A 146 -14.29 -3.85 15.57
N MET A 147 -15.46 -3.49 15.08
CA MET A 147 -16.50 -2.75 15.80
C MET A 147 -17.69 -3.69 16.00
N PRO A 148 -17.69 -4.54 17.07
CA PRO A 148 -18.69 -5.59 17.24
C PRO A 148 -20.11 -5.04 17.28
N ASP A 149 -20.33 -3.91 17.97
CA ASP A 149 -21.65 -3.28 18.09
C ASP A 149 -22.23 -2.84 16.73
N LYS A 150 -21.36 -2.57 15.76
CA LYS A 150 -21.76 -2.20 14.39
C LYS A 150 -21.77 -3.39 13.43
N GLY A 151 -21.21 -4.53 13.85
CA GLY A 151 -21.07 -5.71 13.00
C GLY A 151 -20.13 -5.47 11.81
N VAL A 152 -19.02 -4.77 12.00
CA VAL A 152 -18.04 -4.43 10.95
C VAL A 152 -16.65 -4.75 11.46
N CYS A 153 -15.84 -5.39 10.60
CA CYS A 153 -14.40 -5.53 10.79
C CYS A 153 -13.65 -5.06 9.54
N SER A 154 -12.63 -4.25 9.75
CA SER A 154 -11.56 -4.02 8.76
C SER A 154 -10.43 -5.00 9.00
N PHE A 155 -9.71 -5.37 7.95
CA PHE A 155 -8.56 -6.26 8.07
C PHE A 155 -7.42 -5.83 7.15
N GLU A 156 -6.20 -6.20 7.56
CA GLU A 156 -5.01 -6.02 6.77
C GLU A 156 -4.10 -7.25 6.92
N MET A 157 -3.46 -7.67 5.83
CA MET A 157 -2.43 -8.70 5.84
C MET A 157 -1.06 -8.05 5.62
N ALA A 158 -0.13 -8.32 6.53
CA ALA A 158 1.28 -8.01 6.38
C ALA A 158 2.09 -9.29 6.25
N THR A 159 3.07 -9.30 5.35
CA THR A 159 4.06 -10.38 5.29
C THR A 159 4.91 -10.39 6.55
N VAL A 160 5.00 -11.53 7.21
CA VAL A 160 5.95 -11.72 8.31
C VAL A 160 7.35 -11.79 7.69
N SER A 161 8.18 -10.77 7.88
CA SER A 161 9.58 -10.86 7.49
C SER A 161 10.26 -11.96 8.31
N ARG A 162 10.85 -12.95 7.64
CA ARG A 162 11.53 -14.09 8.27
C ARG A 162 12.70 -13.70 9.19
N ASP A 163 13.15 -12.46 9.10
CA ASP A 163 14.28 -11.96 9.90
C ASP A 163 13.93 -11.66 11.36
N ALA A 164 12.65 -11.57 11.71
CA ALA A 164 12.20 -11.38 13.11
C ALA A 164 12.10 -12.69 13.90
N ALA A 165 12.14 -13.85 13.26
CA ALA A 165 12.03 -15.17 13.92
C ALA A 165 13.40 -15.77 14.31
N ALA A 166 14.51 -15.07 14.05
CA ALA A 166 15.88 -15.55 14.28
C ALA A 166 16.63 -14.79 15.41
N GLN A 167 15.90 -14.05 16.27
CA GLN A 167 16.48 -13.39 17.46
C GLN A 167 15.98 -14.01 18.76
#